data_4f43fcd27b98b6d84bd14b7fc1dde1ca
#
_entry.id   4f43fcd27b98b6d84bd14b7fc1dde1ca
#
_cell.length_a   1.000
_cell.length_b   1.000
_cell.length_c   1.000
_cell.angle_alpha   90.00
_cell.angle_beta   90.00
_cell.angle_gamma   90.00
#
_symmetry.space_group_name_H-M   'P 1'
#
loop_
_entity.id
_entity.type
_entity.pdbx_description
1 polymer ?
#
loop_
_entity_poly.entity_id
_entity_poly.type
_entity_poly.pdbx_seq_one_letter_code
_entity_poly.pdbx_strand_id
1 'polypeptide(L)'
;MEKNTKILLVLGALITIFMLFINIYLGGIVGVIFITLMMSLRIMQDTTGIPDIVAMLKEDAKGIVLTNTGNARAEKIHVVLIPNNIEFDIPSLDEDSTYEFLLNAMVEEIKIVITWSNENGRQFSGSAKLSVFEEEPDILKPMIPIFKWKK
;
A
#
# COMPACT_ATOMS: atom_id res chain seq x y z
N MET A 1 4.72 17.73 7.66
CA MET A 1 6.02 18.17 7.08
C MET A 1 6.98 18.46 8.22
N GLU A 2 8.04 17.70 8.35
CA GLU A 2 9.07 17.91 9.36
C GLU A 2 9.73 19.29 9.23
N LYS A 3 10.16 19.84 10.34
CA LYS A 3 10.83 21.17 10.41
C LYS A 3 12.01 21.26 9.45
N ASN A 4 12.76 20.16 9.32
CA ASN A 4 13.92 20.06 8.45
C ASN A 4 13.56 20.16 6.94
N THR A 5 12.43 19.59 6.54
CA THR A 5 11.96 19.67 5.14
C THR A 5 11.56 21.09 4.77
N LYS A 6 10.94 21.84 5.69
CA LYS A 6 10.61 23.27 5.46
C LYS A 6 11.86 24.11 5.30
N ILE A 7 12.88 23.89 6.11
CA ILE A 7 14.16 24.60 6.02
C ILE A 7 14.84 24.29 4.68
N LEU A 8 14.85 23.03 4.26
CA LEU A 8 15.43 22.62 2.97
C LEU A 8 14.72 23.29 1.79
N LEU A 9 13.39 23.39 1.84
CA LEU A 9 12.58 24.08 0.82
C LEU A 9 12.90 25.56 0.69
N VAL A 10 12.97 26.24 1.84
CA VAL A 10 13.29 27.68 1.86
C VAL A 10 14.71 27.94 1.34
N LEU A 11 15.68 27.12 1.77
CA LEU A 11 17.05 27.24 1.33
C LEU A 11 17.21 26.98 -0.18
N GLY A 12 16.54 25.93 -0.70
CA GLY A 12 16.56 25.62 -2.14
C GLY A 12 15.93 26.72 -2.99
N ALA A 13 14.81 27.31 -2.53
CA ALA A 13 14.19 28.45 -3.21
C ALA A 13 15.11 29.67 -3.24
N LEU A 14 15.79 29.99 -2.14
CA LEU A 14 16.74 31.10 -2.08
C LEU A 14 17.92 30.88 -3.02
N ILE A 15 18.49 29.67 -3.06
CA ILE A 15 19.58 29.33 -3.99
C ILE A 15 19.13 29.50 -5.44
N THR A 16 17.94 29.01 -5.79
CA THR A 16 17.38 29.12 -7.13
C THR A 16 17.23 30.57 -7.56
N ILE A 17 16.67 31.42 -6.69
CA ILE A 17 16.51 32.85 -6.95
C ILE A 17 17.87 33.52 -7.11
N PHE A 18 18.84 33.22 -6.27
CA PHE A 18 20.19 33.80 -6.36
C PHE A 18 20.86 33.43 -7.68
N MET A 19 20.72 32.17 -8.13
CA MET A 19 21.29 31.70 -9.41
C MET A 19 20.64 32.38 -10.62
N LEU A 20 19.34 32.71 -10.56
CA LEU A 20 18.65 33.49 -11.61
C LEU A 20 19.24 34.88 -11.80
N PHE A 21 19.72 35.54 -10.75
CA PHE A 21 20.39 36.84 -10.85
C PHE A 21 21.78 36.74 -11.51
N ILE A 22 22.47 35.61 -11.37
CA ILE A 22 23.79 35.42 -12.01
C ILE A 22 23.64 35.06 -13.48
N ASN A 23 22.78 34.09 -13.79
CA ASN A 23 22.55 33.64 -15.15
C ASN A 23 21.19 32.96 -15.26
N ILE A 24 20.35 33.43 -16.17
CA ILE A 24 18.96 32.93 -16.33
C ILE A 24 18.93 31.43 -16.72
N TYR A 25 19.90 30.97 -17.56
CA TYR A 25 19.98 29.59 -17.96
C TYR A 25 20.35 28.67 -16.78
N LEU A 26 21.35 29.11 -15.99
CA LEU A 26 21.80 28.38 -14.81
C LEU A 26 20.68 28.31 -13.76
N GLY A 27 20.01 29.41 -13.50
CA GLY A 27 18.87 29.48 -12.58
C GLY A 27 17.71 28.60 -13.05
N GLY A 28 17.46 28.52 -14.37
CA GLY A 28 16.47 27.65 -14.94
C GLY A 28 16.77 26.15 -14.70
N ILE A 29 18.02 25.72 -14.91
CA ILE A 29 18.45 24.34 -14.66
C ILE A 29 18.32 24.01 -13.17
N VAL A 30 18.80 24.86 -12.27
CA VAL A 30 18.71 24.66 -10.81
C VAL A 30 17.25 24.62 -10.38
N GLY A 31 16.39 25.46 -10.95
CA GLY A 31 14.95 25.47 -10.67
C GLY A 31 14.25 24.17 -11.04
N VAL A 32 14.55 23.61 -12.21
CA VAL A 32 14.01 22.31 -12.64
C VAL A 32 14.43 21.20 -11.68
N ILE A 33 15.72 21.15 -11.33
CA ILE A 33 16.24 20.14 -10.38
C ILE A 33 15.55 20.31 -9.02
N PHE A 34 15.36 21.52 -8.54
CA PHE A 34 14.71 21.79 -7.28
C PHE A 34 13.24 21.36 -7.27
N ILE A 35 12.50 21.68 -8.33
CA ILE A 35 11.09 21.25 -8.48
C ILE A 35 10.99 19.72 -8.50
N THR A 36 11.85 19.05 -9.26
CA THR A 36 11.87 17.58 -9.32
C THR A 36 12.15 16.97 -7.95
N LEU A 37 13.13 17.50 -7.22
CA LEU A 37 13.47 17.06 -5.88
C LEU A 37 12.28 17.25 -4.91
N MET A 38 11.62 18.39 -5.00
CA MET A 38 10.45 18.71 -4.17
C MET A 38 9.28 17.75 -4.44
N MET A 39 9.01 17.45 -5.71
CA MET A 39 7.98 16.48 -6.09
C MET A 39 8.32 15.08 -5.58
N SER A 40 9.59 14.66 -5.73
CA SER A 40 10.06 13.37 -5.22
C SER A 40 9.89 13.23 -3.71
N LEU A 41 10.28 14.25 -2.94
CA LEU A 41 10.10 14.27 -1.49
C LEU A 41 8.64 14.24 -1.08
N ARG A 42 7.75 14.89 -1.83
CA ARG A 42 6.32 14.89 -1.56
C ARG A 42 5.70 13.51 -1.81
N ILE A 43 6.02 12.87 -2.93
CA ILE A 43 5.59 11.51 -3.24
C ILE A 43 6.04 10.54 -2.14
N MET A 44 7.31 10.64 -1.73
CA MET A 44 7.86 9.79 -0.68
C MET A 44 7.12 9.98 0.68
N GLN A 45 6.72 11.20 1.03
CA GLN A 45 5.94 11.48 2.22
C GLN A 45 4.50 10.96 2.14
N ASP A 46 3.88 11.03 0.96
CA ASP A 46 2.50 10.58 0.75
C ASP A 46 2.39 9.04 0.75
N THR A 47 3.49 8.33 0.45
CA THR A 47 3.56 6.86 0.46
C THR A 47 4.01 6.26 1.79
N THR A 48 4.48 7.07 2.74
CA THR A 48 4.86 6.58 4.07
C THR A 48 3.64 6.48 5.00
N GLY A 49 3.66 5.48 5.87
CA GLY A 49 2.59 5.31 6.87
C GLY A 49 1.32 4.68 6.32
N ILE A 50 1.42 3.87 5.25
CA ILE A 50 0.30 3.14 4.67
C ILE A 50 0.48 1.65 5.00
N PRO A 51 -0.27 1.10 5.95
CA PRO A 51 -0.36 -0.34 6.16
C PRO A 51 -1.18 -0.97 5.04
N ASP A 52 -0.77 -2.12 4.55
CA ASP A 52 -1.48 -2.90 3.54
C ASP A 52 -1.58 -4.36 3.98
N ILE A 53 -2.81 -4.85 4.18
CA ILE A 53 -3.04 -6.20 4.67
C ILE A 53 -3.49 -7.08 3.52
N VAL A 54 -2.68 -8.08 3.23
CA VAL A 54 -2.97 -9.12 2.25
C VAL A 54 -3.37 -10.39 2.98
N ALA A 55 -4.46 -11.01 2.53
CA ALA A 55 -4.92 -12.28 3.04
C ALA A 55 -4.65 -13.39 2.04
N MET A 56 -4.19 -14.53 2.52
CA MET A 56 -3.97 -15.74 1.72
C MET A 56 -4.58 -16.94 2.42
N LEU A 57 -5.14 -17.88 1.66
CA LEU A 57 -5.55 -19.17 2.18
C LEU A 57 -4.32 -20.07 2.29
N LYS A 58 -4.21 -20.79 3.39
CA LYS A 58 -3.13 -21.75 3.58
C LYS A 58 -3.30 -22.96 2.64
N GLU A 59 -2.22 -23.59 2.24
CA GLU A 59 -2.24 -24.76 1.33
C GLU A 59 -3.14 -25.92 1.79
N ASP A 60 -3.30 -26.05 3.12
CA ASP A 60 -4.18 -27.07 3.72
C ASP A 60 -5.66 -26.65 3.76
N ALA A 61 -6.00 -25.46 3.26
CA ALA A 61 -7.32 -24.86 3.27
C ALA A 61 -7.99 -24.79 4.68
N LYS A 62 -7.19 -24.89 5.74
CA LYS A 62 -7.64 -24.85 7.14
C LYS A 62 -7.16 -23.61 7.89
N GLY A 63 -6.52 -22.68 7.21
CA GLY A 63 -6.05 -21.46 7.84
C GLY A 63 -6.00 -20.30 6.85
N ILE A 64 -6.10 -19.11 7.42
CA ILE A 64 -5.94 -17.85 6.70
C ILE A 64 -4.70 -17.17 7.26
N VAL A 65 -3.81 -16.75 6.38
CA VAL A 65 -2.62 -16.00 6.71
C VAL A 65 -2.85 -14.55 6.31
N LEU A 66 -2.74 -13.65 7.27
CA LEU A 66 -2.79 -12.21 7.06
C LEU A 66 -1.37 -11.67 7.15
N THR A 67 -0.92 -10.97 6.14
CA THR A 67 0.42 -10.37 6.09
C THR A 67 0.30 -8.87 5.88
N ASN A 68 1.00 -8.09 6.69
CA ASN A 68 1.12 -6.66 6.44
C ASN A 68 2.28 -6.43 5.46
N THR A 69 1.96 -6.19 4.20
CA THR A 69 2.92 -5.88 3.12
C THR A 69 3.17 -4.38 2.97
N GLY A 70 2.51 -3.57 3.79
CA GLY A 70 2.67 -2.13 3.81
C GLY A 70 3.92 -1.66 4.54
N ASN A 71 4.12 -0.35 4.53
CA ASN A 71 5.28 0.32 5.14
C ASN A 71 4.93 1.03 6.46
N ALA A 72 3.92 0.54 7.15
CA ALA A 72 3.50 1.03 8.47
C ALA A 72 2.76 -0.07 9.23
N ARG A 73 2.74 0.09 10.54
CA ARG A 73 1.95 -0.76 11.43
C ARG A 73 0.46 -0.58 11.18
N ALA A 74 -0.24 -1.70 11.05
CA ALA A 74 -1.70 -1.75 11.02
C ALA A 74 -2.25 -1.91 12.44
N GLU A 75 -3.29 -1.16 12.76
CA GLU A 75 -3.97 -1.20 14.05
C GLU A 75 -5.47 -1.46 13.88
N LYS A 76 -6.10 -2.00 14.93
CA LYS A 76 -7.54 -2.25 14.97
C LYS A 76 -8.04 -2.99 13.74
N ILE A 77 -7.40 -4.09 13.46
CA ILE A 77 -7.71 -4.91 12.30
C ILE A 77 -8.94 -5.74 12.64
N HIS A 78 -10.02 -5.51 11.91
CA HIS A 78 -11.27 -6.27 12.00
C HIS A 78 -11.45 -7.11 10.74
N VAL A 79 -11.66 -8.40 10.92
CA VAL A 79 -11.74 -9.38 9.84
C VAL A 79 -13.08 -10.07 9.85
N VAL A 80 -13.74 -10.11 8.70
CA VAL A 80 -15.03 -10.78 8.49
C VAL A 80 -14.91 -11.80 7.38
N LEU A 81 -15.31 -13.03 7.63
CA LEU A 81 -15.29 -14.15 6.70
C LEU A 81 -16.71 -14.51 6.26
N ILE A 82 -16.96 -14.48 4.95
CA ILE A 82 -18.25 -14.75 4.32
C ILE A 82 -18.15 -16.02 3.46
N PRO A 83 -19.06 -16.99 3.54
CA PRO A 83 -20.37 -16.98 4.19
C PRO A 83 -20.39 -17.46 5.65
N ASN A 84 -19.27 -17.88 6.22
CA ASN A 84 -19.21 -18.55 7.52
C ASN A 84 -19.55 -17.62 8.69
N ASN A 85 -19.69 -16.32 8.45
CA ASN A 85 -19.99 -15.29 9.45
C ASN A 85 -19.06 -15.36 10.67
N ILE A 86 -17.77 -15.62 10.39
CA ILE A 86 -16.71 -15.63 11.42
C ILE A 86 -16.11 -14.23 11.45
N GLU A 87 -16.09 -13.63 12.62
CA GLU A 87 -15.49 -12.32 12.85
C GLU A 87 -14.42 -12.43 13.93
N PHE A 88 -13.30 -11.75 13.73
CA PHE A 88 -12.24 -11.66 14.72
C PHE A 88 -11.46 -10.37 14.58
N ASP A 89 -10.87 -9.94 15.69
CA ASP A 89 -10.08 -8.72 15.79
C ASP A 89 -8.62 -9.05 16.08
N ILE A 90 -7.73 -8.33 15.41
CA ILE A 90 -6.29 -8.35 15.66
C ILE A 90 -5.89 -6.96 16.14
N PRO A 91 -5.31 -6.81 17.33
CA PRO A 91 -4.99 -5.49 17.89
C PRO A 91 -4.04 -4.69 17.01
N SER A 92 -3.01 -5.33 16.50
CA SER A 92 -2.04 -4.71 15.60
C SER A 92 -1.22 -5.75 14.85
N LEU A 93 -0.67 -5.34 13.71
CA LEU A 93 0.24 -6.13 12.88
C LEU A 93 1.36 -5.22 12.38
N ASP A 94 2.59 -5.49 12.78
CA ASP A 94 3.77 -4.73 12.38
C ASP A 94 4.10 -4.95 10.89
N GLU A 95 4.98 -4.12 10.34
CA GLU A 95 5.48 -4.27 8.97
C GLU A 95 6.09 -5.67 8.78
N ASP A 96 5.84 -6.27 7.62
CA ASP A 96 6.32 -7.60 7.23
C ASP A 96 5.92 -8.74 8.20
N SER A 97 5.02 -8.46 9.14
CA SER A 97 4.54 -9.46 10.09
C SER A 97 3.34 -10.22 9.55
N THR A 98 3.20 -11.45 10.04
CA THR A 98 2.10 -12.35 9.64
C THR A 98 1.30 -12.77 10.87
N TYR A 99 0.01 -12.93 10.66
CA TYR A 99 -0.92 -13.51 11.63
C TYR A 99 -1.68 -14.67 11.00
N GLU A 100 -1.70 -15.81 11.66
CA GLU A 100 -2.38 -17.01 11.19
C GLU A 100 -3.66 -17.26 12.01
N PHE A 101 -4.77 -17.39 11.31
CA PHE A 101 -6.06 -17.78 11.88
C PHE A 101 -6.46 -19.17 11.39
N LEU A 102 -6.68 -20.10 12.32
CA LEU A 102 -7.06 -21.46 12.00
C LEU A 102 -8.58 -21.58 11.86
N LEU A 103 -9.03 -22.18 10.78
CA LEU A 103 -10.43 -22.49 10.53
C LEU A 103 -10.79 -23.85 11.13
N ASN A 104 -12.00 -23.97 11.65
CA ASN A 104 -12.49 -25.23 12.21
C ASN A 104 -12.77 -26.31 11.16
N ALA A 105 -12.93 -25.93 9.91
CA ALA A 105 -13.19 -26.82 8.78
C ALA A 105 -12.42 -26.33 7.55
N MET A 106 -12.16 -27.26 6.63
CA MET A 106 -11.59 -26.99 5.33
C MET A 106 -12.56 -26.15 4.50
N VAL A 107 -12.06 -25.13 3.81
CA VAL A 107 -12.87 -24.20 3.02
C VAL A 107 -12.34 -24.17 1.59
N GLU A 108 -13.20 -24.45 0.61
CA GLU A 108 -12.84 -24.38 -0.81
C GLU A 108 -12.76 -22.95 -1.31
N GLU A 109 -13.67 -22.11 -0.85
CA GLU A 109 -13.77 -20.71 -1.25
C GLU A 109 -14.34 -19.88 -0.08
N ILE A 110 -13.71 -18.75 0.19
CA ILE A 110 -14.17 -17.81 1.22
C ILE A 110 -13.88 -16.36 0.79
N LYS A 111 -14.83 -15.48 1.02
CA LYS A 111 -14.62 -14.06 0.85
C LYS A 111 -14.22 -13.46 2.20
N ILE A 112 -13.10 -12.74 2.20
CA ILE A 112 -12.62 -12.01 3.37
C ILE A 112 -12.84 -10.52 3.16
N VAL A 113 -13.30 -9.85 4.19
CA VAL A 113 -13.36 -8.38 4.27
C VAL A 113 -12.56 -7.98 5.49
N ILE A 114 -11.61 -7.08 5.29
CA ILE A 114 -10.70 -6.62 6.34
C ILE A 114 -10.82 -5.11 6.42
N THR A 115 -10.93 -4.58 7.63
CA THR A 115 -10.81 -3.15 7.90
C THR A 115 -9.71 -2.92 8.91
N TRP A 116 -8.89 -1.91 8.71
CA TRP A 116 -7.78 -1.58 9.60
C TRP A 116 -7.54 -0.07 9.63
N SER A 117 -6.75 0.37 10.57
CA SER A 117 -6.31 1.76 10.65
C SER A 117 -4.78 1.84 10.75
N ASN A 118 -4.22 2.98 10.40
CA ASN A 118 -2.84 3.30 10.74
C ASN A 118 -2.74 4.03 12.10
N GLU A 119 -1.53 4.26 12.58
CA GLU A 119 -1.24 5.00 13.83
C GLU A 119 -1.88 6.41 13.87
N ASN A 120 -2.12 7.00 12.70
CA ASN A 120 -2.76 8.32 12.58
C ASN A 120 -4.30 8.24 12.61
N GLY A 121 -4.88 7.06 12.78
CA GLY A 121 -6.32 6.84 12.81
C GLY A 121 -7.00 6.88 11.43
N ARG A 122 -6.25 6.90 10.33
CA ARG A 122 -6.81 6.78 8.98
C ARG A 122 -7.25 5.34 8.76
N GLN A 123 -8.49 5.16 8.34
CA GLN A 123 -9.08 3.86 8.08
C GLN A 123 -8.85 3.40 6.64
N PHE A 124 -8.65 2.10 6.51
CA PHE A 124 -8.48 1.39 5.25
C PHE A 124 -9.41 0.17 5.24
N SER A 125 -9.76 -0.31 4.06
CA SER A 125 -10.54 -1.53 3.90
C SER A 125 -10.08 -2.28 2.66
N GLY A 126 -10.06 -3.60 2.77
CA GLY A 126 -9.77 -4.51 1.67
C GLY A 126 -10.76 -5.66 1.64
N SER A 127 -10.98 -6.23 0.47
CA SER A 127 -11.72 -7.47 0.33
C SER A 127 -11.05 -8.35 -0.69
N ALA A 128 -10.94 -9.64 -0.38
CA ALA A 128 -10.38 -10.64 -1.27
C ALA A 128 -11.29 -11.87 -1.29
N LYS A 129 -11.24 -12.58 -2.40
CA LYS A 129 -11.85 -13.90 -2.55
C LYS A 129 -10.71 -14.90 -2.49
N LEU A 130 -10.68 -15.73 -1.48
CA LEU A 130 -9.66 -16.75 -1.28
C LEU A 130 -10.22 -18.09 -1.74
N SER A 131 -9.50 -18.79 -2.59
CA SER A 131 -9.86 -20.10 -3.12
C SER A 131 -8.64 -20.99 -3.18
N VAL A 132 -8.82 -22.27 -2.88
CA VAL A 132 -7.77 -23.29 -3.05
C VAL A 132 -7.38 -23.46 -4.53
N PHE A 133 -8.32 -23.12 -5.43
CA PHE A 133 -8.15 -23.22 -6.89
C PHE A 133 -7.83 -21.87 -7.52
N GLU A 134 -7.29 -20.91 -6.77
CA GLU A 134 -6.83 -19.68 -7.38
C GLU A 134 -5.71 -20.02 -8.36
N GLU A 135 -6.05 -20.00 -9.65
CA GLU A 135 -5.05 -20.06 -10.71
C GLU A 135 -4.06 -18.92 -10.45
N GLU A 136 -2.78 -19.24 -10.35
CA GLU A 136 -1.73 -18.23 -10.32
C GLU A 136 -2.07 -17.15 -11.36
N PRO A 137 -2.04 -15.85 -10.97
CA PRO A 137 -2.38 -14.81 -11.91
C PRO A 137 -1.56 -15.00 -13.17
N ASP A 138 -2.22 -15.36 -14.26
CA ASP A 138 -1.57 -15.60 -15.55
C ASP A 138 -0.84 -14.31 -15.95
N ILE A 139 0.46 -14.28 -15.63
CA ILE A 139 1.36 -13.15 -15.89
C ILE A 139 1.39 -12.81 -17.39
N LEU A 140 0.97 -13.76 -18.24
CA LEU A 140 0.89 -13.60 -19.69
C LEU A 140 -0.46 -13.05 -20.14
N LYS A 141 -1.45 -12.93 -19.25
CA LYS A 141 -2.73 -12.32 -19.59
C LYS A 141 -2.53 -10.82 -19.80
N PRO A 142 -2.62 -10.30 -21.05
CA PRO A 142 -2.40 -8.88 -21.29
C PRO A 142 -3.41 -8.07 -20.47
N MET A 143 -2.91 -7.12 -19.68
CA MET A 143 -3.73 -6.21 -18.84
C MET A 143 -4.74 -5.41 -19.66
N ILE A 144 -4.54 -5.31 -20.97
CA ILE A 144 -5.42 -4.60 -21.90
C ILE A 144 -5.83 -5.61 -22.96
N PRO A 145 -7.14 -5.92 -23.13
CA PRO A 145 -7.63 -6.78 -24.21
C PRO A 145 -7.49 -6.02 -25.55
N ILE A 146 -6.29 -6.15 -26.17
CA ILE A 146 -5.98 -5.43 -27.41
C ILE A 146 -6.74 -6.01 -28.61
N PHE A 147 -7.21 -7.26 -28.53
CA PHE A 147 -7.99 -7.89 -29.59
C PHE A 147 -9.14 -8.73 -29.05
N LYS A 148 -10.39 -8.29 -29.32
CA LYS A 148 -11.55 -9.18 -29.29
C LYS A 148 -11.61 -9.91 -30.64
N TRP A 149 -11.17 -11.17 -30.67
CA TRP A 149 -11.50 -12.04 -31.80
C TRP A 149 -13.01 -12.30 -31.75
N LYS A 150 -13.76 -11.72 -32.68
CA LYS A 150 -15.14 -12.15 -32.94
C LYS A 150 -15.05 -13.52 -33.62
N LYS A 151 -15.62 -14.54 -32.97
CA LYS A 151 -16.06 -15.77 -33.65
C LYS A 151 -17.38 -15.49 -34.32
#